data_fa262822b1b12a7ea482dd66f1f5210b
#
_entry.id   fa262822b1b12a7ea482dd66f1f5210b
#
_cell.length_a   1.000
_cell.length_b   1.000
_cell.length_c   1.000
_cell.angle_alpha   90.00
_cell.angle_beta   90.00
_cell.angle_gamma   90.00
#
_symmetry.space_group_name_H-M   'P 1'
#
loop_
_entity.id
_entity.type
_entity.pdbx_description
1 polymer ?
#
loop_
_entity_poly.entity_id
_entity_poly.type
_entity_poly.pdbx_seq_one_letter_code
_entity_poly.pdbx_strand_id
1 'polypeptide(L)'
;MCGIVGYVGDNSASPILIDGLKKLEYRGYDSAGIAVCRNGKITTVKTKGRISDLQQKLDEVGTPQGSVGIGHTRWATHGAPTDANAHPHSGSSGRVTLVHNGIIENYLELKAELEKQGRQFKSQTDTEVLAQLFDSLYDGNPLETMLKVIKRVRGSYAVAVLMSDHPDEILAAKKDSPLIVGIGSGENYLASDIPALLKYTRDCAVMQDGEIAIVGKTSVGFFDSDGKPIDKKLMHITWDADSAEKGGYKHFMKKEIAEQPKAVRDTLGGRIVDGKVNLPELTLSDEQIKNIGVIHIVACGSAWHVGMTAKYLIERSAGILCECDLASEFRYRHPVVRDNDLCVVISQSGETADTLAALREAKNRGAHTVSIVNVVESTIARESDDVIYTMAGPEIAVATTKAFSAQLAAVYLLALRLSREVGRLDESEEKRHCEALLRLPEQIEQILENEELFKPVAERFSKASSIFFIGRGLDYSISLEGSLKLKEISYIKSEAYAAGELKHGTISLIEPGTPVFAVATQPDLFEKTLGNIREVKSRGAYVAALVGEDCENAGEFSDVAIKVPSTLPEYMPSLNVVPLQLIAYFTAVERGCDVDKPRNLAKSVTVE
;
A
#
# COMPACT_ATOMS: atom_id res chain seq x y z
N MET A 1 1.34 -7.30 -6.73
CA MET A 1 2.71 -6.85 -7.06
C MET A 1 3.71 -7.97 -6.83
N CYS A 2 4.83 -7.96 -7.56
CA CYS A 2 5.86 -8.98 -7.49
C CYS A 2 7.00 -8.57 -6.54
N GLY A 3 7.79 -9.53 -6.05
CA GLY A 3 8.99 -9.28 -5.26
C GLY A 3 10.24 -9.71 -6.02
N ILE A 4 11.26 -8.84 -6.09
CA ILE A 4 12.59 -9.14 -6.63
C ILE A 4 13.60 -9.19 -5.49
N VAL A 5 14.49 -10.17 -5.51
CA VAL A 5 15.68 -10.26 -4.67
C VAL A 5 16.88 -10.65 -5.54
N GLY A 6 18.02 -10.00 -5.34
CA GLY A 6 19.30 -10.34 -5.95
C GLY A 6 20.40 -10.40 -4.92
N TYR A 7 21.41 -11.21 -5.16
CA TYR A 7 22.58 -11.38 -4.30
C TYR A 7 23.85 -11.60 -5.12
N VAL A 8 24.90 -10.89 -4.73
CA VAL A 8 26.26 -11.05 -5.25
C VAL A 8 27.22 -11.05 -4.07
N GLY A 9 27.98 -12.12 -3.85
CA GLY A 9 28.91 -12.22 -2.73
C GLY A 9 29.71 -13.53 -2.74
N ASP A 10 30.18 -13.97 -1.57
CA ASP A 10 30.89 -15.24 -1.41
C ASP A 10 30.02 -16.37 -0.87
N ASN A 11 28.88 -16.03 -0.27
CA ASN A 11 27.98 -16.99 0.32
C ASN A 11 27.12 -17.68 -0.76
N SER A 12 26.49 -18.81 -0.42
CA SER A 12 25.51 -19.44 -1.30
C SER A 12 24.31 -18.49 -1.53
N ALA A 13 24.00 -18.17 -2.78
CA ALA A 13 22.93 -17.25 -3.13
C ALA A 13 21.53 -17.80 -2.80
N SER A 14 21.29 -19.11 -3.02
CA SER A 14 19.96 -19.70 -2.87
C SER A 14 19.31 -19.48 -1.51
N PRO A 15 19.96 -19.70 -0.35
CA PRO A 15 19.36 -19.45 0.95
C PRO A 15 19.01 -17.97 1.17
N ILE A 16 19.87 -17.05 0.71
CA ILE A 16 19.69 -15.60 0.83
C ILE A 16 18.49 -15.14 -0.01
N LEU A 17 18.40 -15.64 -1.25
CA LEU A 17 17.26 -15.36 -2.13
C LEU A 17 15.95 -15.84 -1.53
N ILE A 18 15.91 -17.08 -1.01
CA ILE A 18 14.70 -17.65 -0.40
C ILE A 18 14.30 -16.87 0.86
N ASP A 19 15.25 -16.48 1.72
CA ASP A 19 14.98 -15.68 2.91
C ASP A 19 14.41 -14.30 2.53
N GLY A 20 15.03 -13.61 1.59
CA GLY A 20 14.53 -12.32 1.08
C GLY A 20 13.14 -12.43 0.42
N LEU A 21 12.91 -13.47 -0.40
CA LEU A 21 11.62 -13.71 -1.03
C LEU A 21 10.53 -14.02 0.00
N LYS A 22 10.82 -14.73 1.09
CA LYS A 22 9.86 -14.92 2.21
C LYS A 22 9.41 -13.60 2.81
N LYS A 23 10.31 -12.62 2.91
CA LYS A 23 10.01 -11.28 3.41
C LYS A 23 9.20 -10.44 2.40
N LEU A 24 9.20 -10.81 1.11
CA LEU A 24 8.45 -10.14 0.04
C LEU A 24 7.19 -10.89 -0.40
N GLU A 25 6.85 -12.02 0.22
CA GLU A 25 5.71 -12.85 -0.21
C GLU A 25 4.36 -12.13 -0.10
N TYR A 26 4.24 -11.10 0.75
CA TYR A 26 3.06 -10.24 0.81
C TYR A 26 2.83 -9.42 -0.47
N ARG A 27 3.86 -9.28 -1.33
CA ARG A 27 3.77 -8.60 -2.63
C ARG A 27 3.26 -9.50 -3.74
N GLY A 28 3.51 -10.81 -3.67
CA GLY A 28 3.07 -11.77 -4.68
C GLY A 28 3.28 -13.20 -4.20
N TYR A 29 2.34 -14.08 -4.45
CA TYR A 29 2.33 -15.46 -3.94
C TYR A 29 1.70 -16.47 -4.91
N ASP A 30 1.54 -16.10 -6.20
CA ASP A 30 0.94 -16.96 -7.22
C ASP A 30 1.95 -17.94 -7.82
N SER A 31 3.20 -17.53 -7.89
CA SER A 31 4.34 -18.35 -8.28
C SER A 31 5.65 -17.77 -7.78
N ALA A 32 6.68 -18.60 -7.67
CA ALA A 32 7.98 -18.18 -7.22
C ALA A 32 9.11 -18.93 -7.96
N GLY A 33 10.30 -18.34 -7.98
CA GLY A 33 11.47 -19.00 -8.54
C GLY A 33 12.77 -18.24 -8.29
N ILE A 34 13.87 -18.96 -8.44
CA ILE A 34 15.22 -18.43 -8.36
C ILE A 34 16.05 -18.87 -9.58
N ALA A 35 17.01 -18.05 -9.94
CA ALA A 35 18.09 -18.39 -10.86
C ALA A 35 19.42 -18.09 -10.19
N VAL A 36 20.38 -19.02 -10.27
CA VAL A 36 21.70 -18.90 -9.64
C VAL A 36 22.77 -19.20 -10.68
N CYS A 37 23.81 -18.35 -10.71
CA CYS A 37 24.96 -18.50 -11.58
C CYS A 37 26.12 -19.15 -10.83
N ARG A 38 26.73 -20.15 -11.46
CA ARG A 38 27.96 -20.78 -11.02
C ARG A 38 28.88 -21.02 -12.20
N ASN A 39 30.03 -20.40 -12.20
CA ASN A 39 31.04 -20.55 -13.29
C ASN A 39 30.41 -20.34 -14.69
N GLY A 40 29.62 -19.33 -14.87
CA GLY A 40 28.96 -19.01 -16.14
C GLY A 40 27.75 -19.89 -16.51
N LYS A 41 27.41 -20.88 -15.68
CA LYS A 41 26.19 -21.67 -15.87
C LYS A 41 25.04 -21.16 -14.99
N ILE A 42 23.95 -20.76 -15.60
CA ILE A 42 22.73 -20.31 -14.89
C ILE A 42 21.80 -21.52 -14.70
N THR A 43 21.39 -21.77 -13.47
CA THR A 43 20.43 -22.83 -13.11
C THR A 43 19.19 -22.18 -12.53
N THR A 44 18.02 -22.48 -13.10
CA THR A 44 16.72 -21.92 -12.70
C THR A 44 15.83 -23.00 -12.10
N VAL A 45 15.21 -22.70 -10.94
CA VAL A 45 14.14 -23.50 -10.34
C VAL A 45 12.98 -22.57 -10.06
N LYS A 46 11.79 -22.93 -10.55
CA LYS A 46 10.57 -22.13 -10.44
C LYS A 46 9.33 -23.01 -10.36
N THR A 47 8.29 -22.52 -9.69
CA THR A 47 7.04 -23.25 -9.51
C THR A 47 5.86 -22.31 -9.34
N LYS A 48 4.67 -22.81 -9.64
CA LYS A 48 3.40 -22.24 -9.23
C LYS A 48 3.27 -22.38 -7.71
N GLY A 49 2.64 -21.40 -7.05
CA GLY A 49 2.35 -21.40 -5.62
C GLY A 49 3.28 -20.52 -4.81
N ARG A 50 3.28 -20.72 -3.50
CA ARG A 50 4.00 -19.89 -2.51
C ARG A 50 5.48 -20.25 -2.42
N ILE A 51 6.24 -19.50 -1.62
CA ILE A 51 7.66 -19.80 -1.36
C ILE A 51 7.83 -21.19 -0.70
N SER A 52 6.84 -21.66 0.08
CA SER A 52 6.83 -23.04 0.60
C SER A 52 6.87 -24.09 -0.50
N ASP A 53 6.12 -23.87 -1.59
CA ASP A 53 6.07 -24.80 -2.74
C ASP A 53 7.40 -24.75 -3.51
N LEU A 54 8.02 -23.57 -3.62
CA LEU A 54 9.37 -23.45 -4.19
C LEU A 54 10.40 -24.15 -3.32
N GLN A 55 10.32 -24.04 -2.00
CA GLN A 55 11.22 -24.73 -1.08
C GLN A 55 11.10 -26.25 -1.23
N GLN A 56 9.89 -26.79 -1.26
CA GLN A 56 9.64 -28.20 -1.49
C GLN A 56 10.28 -28.66 -2.82
N LYS A 57 10.07 -27.90 -3.90
CA LYS A 57 10.63 -28.23 -5.21
C LYS A 57 12.17 -28.21 -5.19
N LEU A 58 12.79 -27.25 -4.46
CA LEU A 58 14.24 -27.20 -4.28
C LEU A 58 14.77 -28.42 -3.52
N ASP A 59 14.04 -28.91 -2.53
CA ASP A 59 14.39 -30.11 -1.77
C ASP A 59 14.32 -31.37 -2.65
N GLU A 60 13.36 -31.42 -3.62
CA GLU A 60 13.19 -32.54 -4.55
C GLU A 60 14.24 -32.56 -5.69
N VAL A 61 14.52 -31.40 -6.32
CA VAL A 61 15.38 -31.32 -7.51
C VAL A 61 16.82 -30.95 -7.19
N GLY A 62 17.09 -30.59 -5.95
CA GLY A 62 18.37 -30.05 -5.48
C GLY A 62 18.47 -28.53 -5.58
N THR A 63 19.01 -27.93 -4.53
CA THR A 63 19.20 -26.46 -4.45
C THR A 63 20.34 -26.01 -5.36
N PRO A 64 20.12 -25.06 -6.31
CA PRO A 64 21.17 -24.52 -7.16
C PRO A 64 22.31 -23.93 -6.35
N GLN A 65 23.55 -24.28 -6.73
CA GLN A 65 24.77 -23.81 -6.08
C GLN A 65 25.37 -22.64 -6.86
N GLY A 66 25.83 -21.61 -6.17
CA GLY A 66 26.49 -20.43 -6.75
C GLY A 66 26.41 -19.25 -5.79
N SER A 67 27.16 -18.21 -6.06
CA SER A 67 27.34 -17.03 -5.22
C SER A 67 26.68 -15.77 -5.81
N VAL A 68 26.11 -15.88 -7.00
CA VAL A 68 25.36 -14.81 -7.66
C VAL A 68 24.00 -15.35 -8.08
N GLY A 69 22.94 -14.62 -7.77
CA GLY A 69 21.60 -15.09 -8.12
C GLY A 69 20.53 -14.02 -8.03
N ILE A 70 19.40 -14.31 -8.68
CA ILE A 70 18.18 -13.51 -8.64
C ILE A 70 16.98 -14.39 -8.29
N GLY A 71 16.01 -13.82 -7.62
CA GLY A 71 14.79 -14.51 -7.24
C GLY A 71 13.56 -13.61 -7.38
N HIS A 72 12.40 -14.26 -7.49
CA HIS A 72 11.16 -13.57 -7.75
C HIS A 72 9.96 -14.26 -7.08
N THR A 73 9.03 -13.45 -6.55
CA THR A 73 7.65 -13.85 -6.23
C THR A 73 6.70 -13.10 -7.13
N ARG A 74 5.80 -13.82 -7.78
CA ARG A 74 4.92 -13.27 -8.82
C ARG A 74 3.50 -13.06 -8.32
N TRP A 75 2.96 -11.91 -8.69
CA TRP A 75 1.54 -11.62 -8.79
C TRP A 75 1.17 -11.62 -10.28
N ALA A 76 0.29 -12.52 -10.70
CA ALA A 76 0.00 -12.72 -12.11
C ALA A 76 -0.79 -11.55 -12.71
N THR A 77 -0.20 -10.86 -13.68
CA THR A 77 -0.83 -9.84 -14.53
C THR A 77 -1.06 -10.38 -15.94
N HIS A 78 -0.05 -11.01 -16.54
CA HIS A 78 -0.09 -11.60 -17.89
C HIS A 78 0.15 -13.10 -17.84
N GLY A 79 -0.83 -13.88 -18.28
CA GLY A 79 -0.80 -15.35 -18.24
C GLY A 79 -1.11 -15.94 -16.86
N ALA A 80 -1.81 -17.08 -16.84
CA ALA A 80 -2.21 -17.77 -15.63
C ALA A 80 -1.01 -18.17 -14.75
N PRO A 81 -1.18 -18.34 -13.41
CA PRO A 81 -0.13 -18.84 -12.54
C PRO A 81 0.17 -20.32 -12.84
N THR A 82 1.24 -20.54 -13.60
CA THR A 82 1.78 -21.86 -13.99
C THR A 82 3.29 -21.86 -13.84
N ASP A 83 3.92 -23.04 -13.80
CA ASP A 83 5.39 -23.17 -13.78
C ASP A 83 6.05 -22.48 -14.98
N ALA A 84 5.43 -22.55 -16.16
CA ALA A 84 5.94 -21.92 -17.38
C ALA A 84 5.95 -20.38 -17.26
N ASN A 85 4.89 -19.81 -16.68
CA ASN A 85 4.71 -18.37 -16.51
C ASN A 85 5.38 -17.82 -15.25
N ALA A 86 5.91 -18.65 -14.34
CA ALA A 86 6.70 -18.22 -13.20
C ALA A 86 8.03 -17.61 -13.66
N HIS A 87 8.54 -16.62 -12.92
CA HIS A 87 9.88 -16.07 -13.11
C HIS A 87 10.93 -16.93 -12.36
N PRO A 88 12.19 -16.92 -12.80
CA PRO A 88 12.82 -16.17 -13.91
C PRO A 88 12.49 -16.69 -15.32
N HIS A 89 12.72 -15.84 -16.34
CA HIS A 89 12.64 -16.18 -17.75
C HIS A 89 14.01 -16.05 -18.41
N SER A 90 14.31 -16.94 -19.37
CA SER A 90 15.58 -16.98 -20.08
C SER A 90 15.40 -16.66 -21.56
N GLY A 91 16.39 -16.03 -22.16
CA GLY A 91 16.50 -15.89 -23.61
C GLY A 91 16.79 -17.22 -24.30
N SER A 92 16.58 -17.29 -25.61
CA SER A 92 16.72 -18.50 -26.42
C SER A 92 18.18 -19.02 -26.46
N SER A 93 19.18 -18.15 -26.31
CA SER A 93 20.59 -18.56 -26.28
C SER A 93 20.99 -19.23 -24.97
N GLY A 94 20.21 -19.06 -23.91
CA GLY A 94 20.55 -19.50 -22.54
C GLY A 94 21.62 -18.65 -21.84
N ARG A 95 22.14 -17.60 -22.49
CA ARG A 95 23.13 -16.69 -21.91
C ARG A 95 22.54 -15.70 -20.92
N VAL A 96 21.27 -15.38 -21.07
CA VAL A 96 20.55 -14.34 -20.33
C VAL A 96 19.38 -14.95 -19.58
N THR A 97 19.25 -14.59 -18.31
CA THR A 97 18.09 -14.94 -17.47
C THR A 97 17.71 -13.74 -16.62
N LEU A 98 16.43 -13.39 -16.59
CA LEU A 98 15.97 -12.21 -15.87
C LEU A 98 14.66 -12.42 -15.09
N VAL A 99 14.45 -11.52 -14.12
CA VAL A 99 13.19 -11.31 -13.40
C VAL A 99 12.71 -9.88 -13.63
N HIS A 100 11.40 -9.67 -13.57
CA HIS A 100 10.80 -8.39 -13.90
C HIS A 100 9.56 -8.14 -13.03
N ASN A 101 9.46 -6.92 -12.49
CA ASN A 101 8.25 -6.33 -11.93
C ASN A 101 7.78 -5.22 -12.86
N GLY A 102 6.51 -5.13 -13.14
CA GLY A 102 5.94 -4.11 -14.03
C GLY A 102 5.12 -4.72 -15.15
N ILE A 103 4.82 -3.91 -16.15
CA ILE A 103 4.09 -4.29 -17.38
C ILE A 103 4.79 -3.67 -18.57
N ILE A 104 5.14 -4.50 -19.55
CA ILE A 104 5.64 -4.04 -20.86
C ILE A 104 4.46 -3.88 -21.80
N GLU A 105 3.94 -2.67 -21.93
CA GLU A 105 2.71 -2.35 -22.68
C GLU A 105 2.79 -2.74 -24.16
N ASN A 106 3.95 -2.58 -24.79
CA ASN A 106 4.16 -2.92 -26.19
C ASN A 106 4.67 -4.35 -26.41
N TYR A 107 4.49 -5.26 -25.45
CA TYR A 107 5.03 -6.61 -25.53
C TYR A 107 4.51 -7.40 -26.75
N LEU A 108 3.28 -7.19 -27.20
CA LEU A 108 2.72 -7.88 -28.38
C LEU A 108 3.46 -7.44 -29.66
N GLU A 109 3.78 -6.16 -29.81
CA GLU A 109 4.54 -5.64 -30.95
C GLU A 109 5.95 -6.25 -30.99
N LEU A 110 6.64 -6.22 -29.82
CA LEU A 110 7.97 -6.78 -29.66
C LEU A 110 7.98 -8.30 -29.88
N LYS A 111 6.97 -9.01 -29.36
CA LYS A 111 6.83 -10.45 -29.57
C LYS A 111 6.70 -10.79 -31.04
N ALA A 112 5.81 -10.10 -31.77
CA ALA A 112 5.62 -10.35 -33.20
C ALA A 112 6.90 -10.09 -34.03
N GLU A 113 7.72 -9.11 -33.65
CA GLU A 113 9.02 -8.85 -34.27
C GLU A 113 10.01 -10.00 -33.98
N LEU A 114 10.12 -10.42 -32.73
CA LEU A 114 11.02 -11.48 -32.30
C LEU A 114 10.63 -12.86 -32.89
N GLU A 115 9.34 -13.14 -33.06
CA GLU A 115 8.85 -14.33 -33.76
C GLU A 115 9.25 -14.35 -35.23
N LYS A 116 9.22 -13.19 -35.93
CA LYS A 116 9.73 -13.05 -37.30
C LYS A 116 11.25 -13.31 -37.39
N GLN A 117 11.98 -13.07 -36.32
CA GLN A 117 13.41 -13.40 -36.21
C GLN A 117 13.65 -14.88 -35.84
N GLY A 118 12.60 -15.70 -35.75
CA GLY A 118 12.66 -17.14 -35.44
C GLY A 118 12.73 -17.48 -33.96
N ARG A 119 12.47 -16.52 -33.05
CA ARG A 119 12.45 -16.78 -31.61
C ARG A 119 11.18 -17.47 -31.19
N GLN A 120 11.29 -18.45 -30.30
CA GLN A 120 10.17 -19.21 -29.77
C GLN A 120 9.90 -18.81 -28.31
N PHE A 121 8.62 -18.74 -27.96
CA PHE A 121 8.16 -18.39 -26.63
C PHE A 121 7.57 -19.60 -25.91
N LYS A 122 7.89 -19.78 -24.64
CA LYS A 122 7.43 -20.89 -23.78
C LYS A 122 6.37 -20.46 -22.78
N SER A 123 6.23 -19.15 -22.57
CA SER A 123 5.27 -18.57 -21.64
C SER A 123 4.36 -17.55 -22.32
N GLN A 124 3.37 -17.11 -21.57
CA GLN A 124 2.42 -16.07 -21.97
C GLN A 124 2.75 -14.69 -21.38
N THR A 125 3.94 -14.55 -20.77
CA THR A 125 4.32 -13.35 -20.03
C THR A 125 4.99 -12.33 -20.94
N ASP A 126 4.75 -11.06 -20.66
CA ASP A 126 5.50 -9.93 -21.21
C ASP A 126 6.99 -9.99 -20.81
N THR A 127 7.29 -10.55 -19.65
CA THR A 127 8.65 -10.74 -19.15
C THR A 127 9.50 -11.66 -20.02
N GLU A 128 8.93 -12.75 -20.57
CA GLU A 128 9.67 -13.58 -21.53
C GLU A 128 10.01 -12.79 -22.79
N VAL A 129 9.11 -11.91 -23.22
CA VAL A 129 9.38 -11.01 -24.35
C VAL A 129 10.57 -10.10 -24.06
N LEU A 130 10.64 -9.57 -22.83
CA LEU A 130 11.79 -8.76 -22.39
C LEU A 130 13.09 -9.58 -22.36
N ALA A 131 13.04 -10.83 -21.88
CA ALA A 131 14.22 -11.74 -21.88
C ALA A 131 14.70 -12.07 -23.30
N GLN A 132 13.78 -12.33 -24.21
CA GLN A 132 14.09 -12.60 -25.63
C GLN A 132 14.62 -11.34 -26.33
N LEU A 133 14.07 -10.15 -26.03
CA LEU A 133 14.55 -8.88 -26.57
C LEU A 133 15.99 -8.61 -26.10
N PHE A 134 16.24 -8.74 -24.79
CA PHE A 134 17.58 -8.56 -24.23
C PHE A 134 18.59 -9.51 -24.90
N ASP A 135 18.27 -10.79 -24.95
CA ASP A 135 19.09 -11.84 -25.56
C ASP A 135 19.34 -11.59 -27.07
N SER A 136 18.37 -10.99 -27.77
CA SER A 136 18.52 -10.67 -29.19
C SER A 136 19.50 -9.52 -29.48
N LEU A 137 19.58 -8.56 -28.53
CA LEU A 137 20.39 -7.37 -28.63
C LEU A 137 21.77 -7.53 -27.95
N TYR A 138 21.95 -8.64 -27.20
CA TYR A 138 23.13 -8.85 -26.38
C TYR A 138 24.37 -9.20 -27.22
N ASP A 139 25.35 -8.30 -27.19
CA ASP A 139 26.60 -8.37 -27.94
C ASP A 139 27.85 -8.57 -27.05
N GLY A 140 27.66 -8.83 -25.74
CA GLY A 140 28.73 -8.99 -24.75
C GLY A 140 28.95 -7.76 -23.88
N ASN A 141 28.25 -6.64 -24.16
CA ASN A 141 28.29 -5.45 -23.31
C ASN A 141 26.93 -5.27 -22.58
N PRO A 142 26.86 -5.54 -21.26
CA PRO A 142 25.63 -5.48 -20.49
C PRO A 142 24.98 -4.10 -20.49
N LEU A 143 25.76 -3.04 -20.22
CA LEU A 143 25.25 -1.67 -20.13
C LEU A 143 24.67 -1.19 -21.48
N GLU A 144 25.42 -1.36 -22.55
CA GLU A 144 24.98 -0.97 -23.90
C GLU A 144 23.73 -1.74 -24.33
N THR A 145 23.65 -3.02 -23.98
CA THR A 145 22.47 -3.83 -24.27
C THR A 145 21.26 -3.32 -23.49
N MET A 146 21.40 -3.03 -22.19
CA MET A 146 20.31 -2.49 -21.38
C MET A 146 19.82 -1.16 -21.93
N LEU A 147 20.73 -0.26 -22.31
CA LEU A 147 20.38 1.03 -22.94
C LEU A 147 19.58 0.84 -24.24
N LYS A 148 19.91 -0.16 -25.07
CA LYS A 148 19.14 -0.51 -26.27
C LYS A 148 17.76 -1.06 -25.93
N VAL A 149 17.66 -1.89 -24.89
CA VAL A 149 16.39 -2.49 -24.43
C VAL A 149 15.44 -1.45 -23.89
N ILE A 150 15.88 -0.60 -22.93
CA ILE A 150 15.00 0.40 -22.30
C ILE A 150 14.45 1.44 -23.26
N LYS A 151 15.18 1.72 -24.36
CA LYS A 151 14.70 2.61 -25.44
C LYS A 151 13.59 2.00 -26.30
N ARG A 152 13.42 0.68 -26.25
CA ARG A 152 12.43 -0.05 -27.07
C ARG A 152 11.17 -0.42 -26.31
N VAL A 153 11.27 -0.57 -24.97
CA VAL A 153 10.14 -0.94 -24.14
C VAL A 153 9.32 0.26 -23.73
N ARG A 154 7.98 0.08 -23.69
CA ARG A 154 7.03 1.05 -23.13
C ARG A 154 6.37 0.42 -21.91
N GLY A 155 6.05 1.25 -20.90
CA GLY A 155 5.44 0.81 -19.64
C GLY A 155 6.40 0.87 -18.47
N SER A 156 6.03 0.19 -17.38
CA SER A 156 6.77 0.16 -16.12
C SER A 156 7.66 -1.07 -16.03
N TYR A 157 8.85 -0.94 -15.43
CA TYR A 157 9.73 -2.08 -15.18
C TYR A 157 10.67 -1.85 -13.99
N ALA A 158 10.92 -2.91 -13.22
CA ALA A 158 12.13 -3.14 -12.46
C ALA A 158 12.65 -4.50 -12.88
N VAL A 159 13.87 -4.55 -13.43
CA VAL A 159 14.45 -5.76 -14.00
C VAL A 159 15.80 -6.07 -13.35
N ALA A 160 16.04 -7.35 -13.09
CA ALA A 160 17.35 -7.87 -12.69
C ALA A 160 17.75 -9.01 -13.62
N VAL A 161 18.96 -8.94 -14.16
CA VAL A 161 19.46 -9.78 -15.24
C VAL A 161 20.75 -10.48 -14.79
N LEU A 162 20.79 -11.81 -14.98
CA LEU A 162 22.00 -12.62 -14.93
C LEU A 162 22.49 -12.92 -16.35
N MET A 163 23.80 -12.88 -16.53
CA MET A 163 24.47 -13.20 -17.78
C MET A 163 25.56 -14.24 -17.55
N SER A 164 25.64 -15.23 -18.43
CA SER A 164 26.56 -16.37 -18.27
C SER A 164 28.02 -15.98 -18.44
N ASP A 165 28.31 -14.97 -19.23
CA ASP A 165 29.63 -14.40 -19.50
C ASP A 165 30.03 -13.25 -18.55
N HIS A 166 29.11 -12.80 -17.69
CA HIS A 166 29.31 -11.89 -16.57
C HIS A 166 28.83 -12.54 -15.26
N PRO A 167 29.50 -13.66 -14.82
CA PRO A 167 28.97 -14.52 -13.76
C PRO A 167 29.02 -13.91 -12.36
N ASP A 168 29.77 -12.80 -12.18
CA ASP A 168 30.08 -12.20 -10.89
C ASP A 168 29.29 -10.90 -10.64
N GLU A 169 28.29 -10.59 -11.48
CA GLU A 169 27.50 -9.37 -11.37
C GLU A 169 26.02 -9.57 -11.75
N ILE A 170 25.18 -8.66 -11.25
CA ILE A 170 23.77 -8.52 -11.64
C ILE A 170 23.62 -7.16 -12.32
N LEU A 171 23.01 -7.14 -13.50
CA LEU A 171 22.59 -5.92 -14.16
C LEU A 171 21.14 -5.62 -13.78
N ALA A 172 20.85 -4.37 -13.43
CA ALA A 172 19.51 -3.94 -13.04
C ALA A 172 19.12 -2.62 -13.71
N ALA A 173 17.83 -2.44 -13.97
CA ALA A 173 17.26 -1.17 -14.45
C ALA A 173 15.86 -0.99 -13.90
N LYS A 174 15.39 0.27 -13.77
CA LYS A 174 14.03 0.54 -13.28
C LYS A 174 13.39 1.74 -13.97
N LYS A 175 12.05 1.66 -14.09
CA LYS A 175 11.14 2.77 -14.41
C LYS A 175 9.78 2.48 -13.78
N ASP A 176 9.26 3.40 -12.97
CA ASP A 176 7.96 3.37 -12.27
C ASP A 176 7.76 2.20 -11.28
N SER A 177 8.56 1.12 -11.33
CA SER A 177 8.53 0.01 -10.37
C SER A 177 9.71 0.13 -9.40
N PRO A 178 9.54 -0.06 -8.06
CA PRO A 178 10.60 0.17 -7.09
C PRO A 178 11.73 -0.87 -7.20
N LEU A 179 12.98 -0.39 -7.05
CA LEU A 179 14.18 -1.21 -6.97
C LEU A 179 15.26 -0.52 -6.14
N ILE A 180 15.92 -1.27 -5.26
CA ILE A 180 16.86 -0.79 -4.26
C ILE A 180 18.10 -1.68 -4.32
N VAL A 181 19.28 -1.06 -4.27
CA VAL A 181 20.56 -1.77 -4.13
C VAL A 181 21.02 -1.67 -2.68
N GLY A 182 21.16 -2.80 -2.00
CA GLY A 182 21.73 -2.89 -0.67
C GLY A 182 23.24 -3.03 -0.73
N ILE A 183 23.96 -2.21 0.02
CA ILE A 183 25.43 -2.21 0.07
C ILE A 183 25.89 -2.94 1.32
N GLY A 184 26.65 -4.02 1.15
CA GLY A 184 27.22 -4.81 2.22
C GLY A 184 28.75 -4.74 2.26
N SER A 185 29.35 -5.49 3.15
CA SER A 185 30.82 -5.60 3.26
C SER A 185 31.33 -6.84 2.51
N GLY A 186 31.79 -6.66 1.28
CA GLY A 186 32.24 -7.76 0.42
C GLY A 186 31.08 -8.56 -0.21
N GLU A 187 29.88 -8.01 -0.19
CA GLU A 187 28.68 -8.56 -0.81
C GLU A 187 27.66 -7.46 -1.02
N ASN A 188 26.83 -7.56 -2.06
CA ASN A 188 25.80 -6.60 -2.37
C ASN A 188 24.49 -7.29 -2.72
N TYR A 189 23.40 -6.54 -2.60
CA TYR A 189 22.04 -7.03 -2.68
C TYR A 189 21.21 -6.19 -3.63
N LEU A 190 20.16 -6.79 -4.15
CA LEU A 190 19.12 -6.10 -4.90
C LEU A 190 17.77 -6.51 -4.34
N ALA A 191 16.84 -5.56 -4.15
CA ALA A 191 15.49 -5.88 -3.73
C ALA A 191 14.47 -4.88 -4.26
N SER A 192 13.25 -5.33 -4.44
CA SER A 192 12.12 -4.44 -4.75
C SER A 192 11.51 -3.78 -3.52
N ASP A 193 11.92 -4.18 -2.30
CA ASP A 193 11.49 -3.55 -1.05
C ASP A 193 12.50 -3.79 0.08
N ILE A 194 12.56 -2.84 1.00
CA ILE A 194 13.48 -2.77 2.13
C ILE A 194 13.45 -4.02 3.04
N PRO A 195 12.28 -4.61 3.41
CA PRO A 195 12.23 -5.76 4.32
C PRO A 195 13.09 -6.95 3.91
N ALA A 196 13.34 -7.13 2.61
CA ALA A 196 14.21 -8.20 2.12
C ALA A 196 15.70 -8.00 2.47
N LEU A 197 16.11 -6.75 2.73
CA LEU A 197 17.51 -6.36 2.94
C LEU A 197 17.91 -6.23 4.42
N LEU A 198 16.94 -5.93 5.31
CA LEU A 198 17.19 -5.51 6.71
C LEU A 198 18.07 -6.46 7.53
N LYS A 199 18.02 -7.77 7.22
CA LYS A 199 18.85 -8.78 7.88
C LYS A 199 20.31 -8.71 7.49
N TYR A 200 20.61 -8.19 6.31
CA TYR A 200 21.91 -8.26 5.65
C TYR A 200 22.62 -6.90 5.61
N THR A 201 21.89 -5.84 5.33
CA THR A 201 22.43 -4.48 5.30
C THR A 201 21.36 -3.45 5.63
N ARG A 202 21.82 -2.31 6.16
CA ARG A 202 20.98 -1.12 6.41
C ARG A 202 21.33 0.03 5.47
N ASP A 203 22.41 -0.10 4.68
CA ASP A 203 22.86 0.94 3.77
C ASP A 203 22.38 0.60 2.35
N CYS A 204 21.56 1.48 1.78
CA CYS A 204 20.87 1.25 0.53
C CYS A 204 20.99 2.44 -0.41
N ALA A 205 21.05 2.16 -1.71
CA ALA A 205 20.86 3.14 -2.77
C ALA A 205 19.51 2.90 -3.45
N VAL A 206 18.61 3.89 -3.39
CA VAL A 206 17.34 3.84 -4.08
C VAL A 206 17.54 4.23 -5.54
N MET A 207 17.15 3.36 -6.48
CA MET A 207 17.24 3.65 -7.92
C MET A 207 16.11 4.61 -8.36
N GLN A 208 16.45 5.52 -9.26
CA GLN A 208 15.51 6.46 -9.90
C GLN A 208 15.06 5.93 -11.27
N ASP A 209 13.99 6.51 -11.82
CA ASP A 209 13.49 6.14 -13.15
C ASP A 209 14.54 6.39 -14.22
N GLY A 210 14.76 5.37 -15.06
CA GLY A 210 15.75 5.40 -16.13
C GLY A 210 17.18 5.05 -15.70
N GLU A 211 17.43 4.84 -14.41
CA GLU A 211 18.76 4.42 -13.94
C GLU A 211 19.02 2.95 -14.19
N ILE A 212 20.30 2.66 -14.41
CA ILE A 212 20.86 1.31 -14.57
C ILE A 212 21.89 1.09 -13.47
N ALA A 213 21.91 -0.10 -12.87
CA ALA A 213 22.93 -0.51 -11.90
C ALA A 213 23.64 -1.79 -12.36
N ILE A 214 24.96 -1.83 -12.20
CA ILE A 214 25.77 -3.02 -12.30
C ILE A 214 26.22 -3.35 -10.87
N VAL A 215 25.67 -4.43 -10.32
CA VAL A 215 25.89 -4.83 -8.93
C VAL A 215 26.89 -5.98 -8.92
N GLY A 216 28.13 -5.67 -8.58
CA GLY A 216 29.20 -6.65 -8.34
C GLY A 216 29.41 -6.89 -6.85
N LYS A 217 30.31 -7.83 -6.50
CA LYS A 217 30.60 -8.23 -5.11
C LYS A 217 31.17 -7.08 -4.26
N THR A 218 32.09 -6.30 -4.79
CA THR A 218 32.85 -5.25 -4.07
C THR A 218 32.60 -3.86 -4.57
N SER A 219 31.84 -3.73 -5.65
CA SER A 219 31.52 -2.43 -6.28
C SER A 219 30.14 -2.43 -6.88
N VAL A 220 29.50 -1.26 -6.85
CA VAL A 220 28.24 -1.00 -7.55
C VAL A 220 28.43 0.23 -8.41
N GLY A 221 28.19 0.09 -9.71
CA GLY A 221 28.16 1.21 -10.67
C GLY A 221 26.71 1.61 -10.96
N PHE A 222 26.41 2.90 -10.88
CA PHE A 222 25.12 3.46 -11.30
C PHE A 222 25.29 4.32 -12.53
N PHE A 223 24.33 4.27 -13.44
CA PHE A 223 24.35 4.97 -14.72
C PHE A 223 22.97 5.58 -14.99
N ASP A 224 22.95 6.73 -15.68
CA ASP A 224 21.72 7.34 -16.16
C ASP A 224 21.21 6.67 -17.45
N SER A 225 20.08 7.14 -17.97
CA SER A 225 19.46 6.64 -19.22
C SER A 225 20.32 6.85 -20.49
N ASP A 226 21.39 7.63 -20.40
CA ASP A 226 22.38 7.83 -21.49
C ASP A 226 23.64 6.99 -21.28
N GLY A 227 23.72 6.22 -20.18
CA GLY A 227 24.87 5.39 -19.82
C GLY A 227 26.03 6.15 -19.16
N LYS A 228 25.80 7.38 -18.68
CA LYS A 228 26.79 8.16 -17.95
C LYS A 228 26.81 7.72 -16.48
N PRO A 229 27.99 7.54 -15.88
CA PRO A 229 28.09 7.23 -14.46
C PRO A 229 27.46 8.33 -13.60
N ILE A 230 26.77 7.89 -12.53
CA ILE A 230 26.16 8.77 -11.52
C ILE A 230 26.58 8.34 -10.12
N ASP A 231 26.79 9.31 -9.25
CA ASP A 231 27.03 9.05 -7.82
C ASP A 231 25.71 8.96 -7.07
N LYS A 232 25.57 7.95 -6.21
CA LYS A 232 24.37 7.75 -5.40
C LYS A 232 24.63 8.03 -3.93
N LYS A 233 23.74 8.80 -3.32
CA LYS A 233 23.70 8.96 -1.87
C LYS A 233 23.11 7.71 -1.25
N LEU A 234 23.80 7.15 -0.27
CA LEU A 234 23.30 6.02 0.49
C LEU A 234 22.30 6.50 1.55
N MET A 235 21.20 5.79 1.66
CA MET A 235 20.23 5.92 2.73
C MET A 235 20.52 4.88 3.80
N HIS A 236 20.59 5.31 5.06
CA HIS A 236 20.70 4.39 6.19
C HIS A 236 19.30 4.07 6.76
N ILE A 237 18.93 2.79 6.76
CA ILE A 237 17.63 2.34 7.25
C ILE A 237 17.67 2.22 8.78
N THR A 238 16.85 3.02 9.44
CA THR A 238 16.76 3.07 10.91
C THR A 238 15.69 2.14 11.49
N TRP A 239 14.92 1.45 10.66
CA TRP A 239 13.84 0.56 11.11
C TRP A 239 14.39 -0.63 11.88
N ASP A 240 13.64 -1.04 12.90
CA ASP A 240 13.94 -2.27 13.62
C ASP A 240 13.47 -3.48 12.78
N ALA A 241 14.37 -4.47 12.58
CA ALA A 241 14.03 -5.71 11.88
C ALA A 241 12.91 -6.48 12.62
N ASP A 242 12.87 -6.40 13.95
CA ASP A 242 11.85 -7.04 14.78
C ASP A 242 10.45 -6.46 14.56
N SER A 243 10.35 -5.21 14.11
CA SER A 243 9.06 -4.60 13.78
C SER A 243 8.38 -5.25 12.57
N ALA A 244 9.14 -5.90 11.70
CA ALA A 244 8.65 -6.69 10.57
C ALA A 244 8.32 -8.16 10.93
N GLU A 245 8.34 -8.53 12.21
CA GLU A 245 7.97 -9.86 12.71
C GLU A 245 6.62 -9.85 13.43
N LYS A 246 6.00 -11.03 13.59
CA LYS A 246 4.67 -11.14 14.22
C LYS A 246 4.65 -10.80 15.72
N GLY A 247 5.79 -10.80 16.40
CA GLY A 247 5.90 -10.39 17.81
C GLY A 247 4.97 -11.17 18.78
N GLY A 248 4.76 -12.46 18.53
CA GLY A 248 3.86 -13.31 19.34
C GLY A 248 2.39 -13.34 18.89
N TYR A 249 1.97 -12.48 17.98
CA TYR A 249 0.63 -12.50 17.40
C TYR A 249 0.46 -13.63 16.38
N LYS A 250 -0.74 -14.17 16.29
CA LYS A 250 -1.07 -15.21 15.30
C LYS A 250 -0.97 -14.68 13.86
N HIS A 251 -1.40 -13.43 13.65
CA HIS A 251 -1.46 -12.78 12.34
C HIS A 251 -0.82 -11.38 12.39
N PHE A 252 -0.22 -10.93 11.29
CA PHE A 252 0.28 -9.55 11.15
C PHE A 252 -0.84 -8.53 11.31
N MET A 253 -2.00 -8.75 10.67
CA MET A 253 -3.15 -7.85 10.79
C MET A 253 -3.53 -7.61 12.25
N LYS A 254 -3.55 -8.65 13.09
CA LYS A 254 -3.87 -8.50 14.51
C LYS A 254 -2.83 -7.68 15.27
N LYS A 255 -1.54 -7.91 14.99
CA LYS A 255 -0.45 -7.10 15.53
C LYS A 255 -0.62 -5.63 15.12
N GLU A 256 -0.87 -5.38 13.84
CA GLU A 256 -0.97 -4.03 13.27
C GLU A 256 -2.21 -3.29 13.79
N ILE A 257 -3.32 -4.00 14.05
CA ILE A 257 -4.48 -3.42 14.76
C ILE A 257 -4.06 -3.01 16.20
N ALA A 258 -3.29 -3.85 16.89
CA ALA A 258 -2.81 -3.55 18.26
C ALA A 258 -1.73 -2.45 18.28
N GLU A 259 -1.04 -2.18 17.19
CA GLU A 259 -0.03 -1.13 17.06
C GLU A 259 -0.62 0.27 16.75
N GLN A 260 -1.93 0.40 16.53
CA GLN A 260 -2.55 1.68 16.18
C GLN A 260 -2.30 2.79 17.22
N PRO A 261 -2.36 2.56 18.54
CA PRO A 261 -2.05 3.60 19.52
C PRO A 261 -0.65 4.18 19.32
N LYS A 262 0.34 3.30 19.11
CA LYS A 262 1.72 3.71 18.83
C LYS A 262 1.82 4.47 17.51
N ALA A 263 1.21 3.98 16.44
CA ALA A 263 1.25 4.62 15.12
C ALA A 263 0.65 6.03 15.14
N VAL A 264 -0.47 6.23 15.85
CA VAL A 264 -1.08 7.54 16.03
C VAL A 264 -0.18 8.45 16.88
N ARG A 265 0.34 7.96 18.00
CA ARG A 265 1.26 8.69 18.87
C ARG A 265 2.51 9.17 18.13
N ASP A 266 3.14 8.26 17.37
CA ASP A 266 4.36 8.58 16.62
C ASP A 266 4.08 9.58 15.48
N THR A 267 2.92 9.51 14.85
CA THR A 267 2.50 10.45 13.79
C THR A 267 2.23 11.85 14.35
N LEU A 268 1.65 11.95 15.54
CA LEU A 268 1.43 13.23 16.24
C LEU A 268 2.71 13.79 16.87
N GLY A 269 3.69 12.92 17.14
CA GLY A 269 4.92 13.25 17.86
C GLY A 269 5.72 14.38 17.22
N GLY A 270 6.04 15.42 18.02
CA GLY A 270 6.76 16.61 17.58
C GLY A 270 5.94 17.60 16.74
N ARG A 271 4.71 17.25 16.35
CA ARG A 271 3.81 18.08 15.53
C ARG A 271 2.73 18.80 16.34
N ILE A 272 2.71 18.60 17.63
CA ILE A 272 1.91 19.37 18.58
C ILE A 272 2.89 19.93 19.63
N VAL A 273 3.05 21.24 19.67
CA VAL A 273 3.97 21.95 20.56
C VAL A 273 3.20 23.08 21.23
N ASP A 274 3.21 23.11 22.57
CA ASP A 274 2.53 24.13 23.38
C ASP A 274 1.04 24.33 23.05
N GLY A 275 0.36 23.21 22.68
CA GLY A 275 -1.06 23.21 22.32
C GLY A 275 -1.36 23.77 20.93
N LYS A 276 -0.37 23.85 20.06
CA LYS A 276 -0.49 24.31 18.67
C LYS A 276 0.07 23.27 17.71
N VAL A 277 -0.53 23.20 16.52
CA VAL A 277 -0.01 22.38 15.43
C VAL A 277 1.23 23.01 14.83
N ASN A 278 2.30 22.23 14.78
CA ASN A 278 3.57 22.56 14.15
C ASN A 278 3.84 21.57 13.01
N LEU A 279 3.65 22.01 11.76
CA LEU A 279 3.90 21.23 10.54
C LEU A 279 4.98 21.94 9.70
N PRO A 280 6.26 21.84 10.08
CA PRO A 280 7.34 22.48 9.34
C PRO A 280 7.53 21.89 7.94
N GLU A 281 7.01 20.68 7.72
CA GLU A 281 7.02 20.02 6.42
C GLU A 281 6.11 20.70 5.38
N LEU A 282 5.09 21.43 5.80
CA LEU A 282 4.23 22.22 4.93
C LEU A 282 4.87 23.57 4.65
N THR A 283 5.42 23.73 3.44
CA THR A 283 6.20 24.92 3.04
C THR A 283 5.33 26.07 2.54
N LEU A 284 4.01 25.84 2.34
CA LEU A 284 3.07 26.90 1.97
C LEU A 284 3.07 28.03 3.00
N SER A 285 3.22 29.26 2.53
CA SER A 285 3.06 30.46 3.35
C SER A 285 1.60 30.65 3.77
N ASP A 286 1.37 31.40 4.84
CA ASP A 286 0.03 31.73 5.33
C ASP A 286 -0.83 32.43 4.25
N GLU A 287 -0.21 33.26 3.41
CA GLU A 287 -0.89 33.91 2.29
C GLU A 287 -1.31 32.90 1.20
N GLN A 288 -0.44 31.95 0.87
CA GLN A 288 -0.77 30.89 -0.08
C GLN A 288 -1.92 30.03 0.45
N ILE A 289 -1.90 29.65 1.75
CA ILE A 289 -2.99 28.89 2.37
C ILE A 289 -4.32 29.66 2.30
N LYS A 290 -4.34 30.96 2.58
CA LYS A 290 -5.54 31.80 2.49
C LYS A 290 -6.10 31.93 1.08
N ASN A 291 -5.24 31.77 0.09
CA ASN A 291 -5.61 31.89 -1.34
C ASN A 291 -5.89 30.54 -2.02
N ILE A 292 -5.89 29.42 -1.29
CA ILE A 292 -6.25 28.12 -1.84
C ILE A 292 -7.67 28.16 -2.42
N GLY A 293 -7.81 27.83 -3.70
CA GLY A 293 -9.08 27.78 -4.39
C GLY A 293 -9.85 26.51 -4.07
N VAL A 294 -9.26 25.36 -4.40
CA VAL A 294 -9.80 24.03 -4.17
C VAL A 294 -8.71 23.12 -3.62
N ILE A 295 -9.05 22.23 -2.71
CA ILE A 295 -8.18 21.13 -2.29
C ILE A 295 -8.63 19.87 -2.99
N HIS A 296 -7.80 19.34 -3.90
CA HIS A 296 -8.00 18.05 -4.53
C HIS A 296 -7.35 16.95 -3.68
N ILE A 297 -8.15 16.06 -3.10
CA ILE A 297 -7.66 14.93 -2.31
C ILE A 297 -7.76 13.68 -3.16
N VAL A 298 -6.62 13.05 -3.45
CA VAL A 298 -6.55 11.97 -4.44
C VAL A 298 -5.86 10.75 -3.87
N ALA A 299 -6.51 9.59 -3.92
CA ALA A 299 -6.00 8.36 -3.37
C ALA A 299 -6.72 7.11 -3.93
N CYS A 300 -6.31 5.93 -3.49
CA CYS A 300 -6.92 4.64 -3.79
C CYS A 300 -7.30 3.87 -2.52
N GLY A 301 -8.39 3.09 -2.58
CA GLY A 301 -8.78 2.15 -1.53
C GLY A 301 -8.97 2.81 -0.16
N SER A 302 -8.36 2.24 0.89
CA SER A 302 -8.45 2.77 2.26
C SER A 302 -7.95 4.22 2.37
N ALA A 303 -6.91 4.58 1.64
CA ALA A 303 -6.40 5.95 1.62
C ALA A 303 -7.43 6.94 1.01
N TRP A 304 -8.24 6.50 0.04
CA TRP A 304 -9.35 7.31 -0.47
C TRP A 304 -10.44 7.53 0.60
N HIS A 305 -10.71 6.52 1.47
CA HIS A 305 -11.65 6.71 2.60
C HIS A 305 -11.10 7.70 3.64
N VAL A 306 -9.76 7.74 3.86
CA VAL A 306 -9.13 8.83 4.62
C VAL A 306 -9.39 10.17 3.93
N GLY A 307 -9.24 10.24 2.61
CA GLY A 307 -9.54 11.43 1.81
C GLY A 307 -10.99 11.89 1.95
N MET A 308 -11.95 10.96 1.98
CA MET A 308 -13.37 11.27 2.23
C MET A 308 -13.57 11.88 3.63
N THR A 309 -12.87 11.36 4.63
CA THR A 309 -12.87 11.94 5.99
C THR A 309 -12.25 13.34 5.98
N ALA A 310 -11.09 13.50 5.32
CA ALA A 310 -10.41 14.78 5.17
C ALA A 310 -11.29 15.86 4.53
N LYS A 311 -12.05 15.50 3.48
CA LYS A 311 -12.99 16.40 2.81
C LYS A 311 -13.99 16.97 3.80
N TYR A 312 -14.71 16.13 4.56
CA TYR A 312 -15.68 16.59 5.55
C TYR A 312 -15.06 17.49 6.62
N LEU A 313 -13.85 17.13 7.06
CA LEU A 313 -13.15 17.89 8.11
C LEU A 313 -12.73 19.27 7.61
N ILE A 314 -12.02 19.34 6.49
CA ILE A 314 -11.45 20.60 5.97
C ILE A 314 -12.57 21.55 5.54
N GLU A 315 -13.61 21.06 4.83
CA GLU A 315 -14.75 21.89 4.45
C GLU A 315 -15.44 22.48 5.68
N ARG A 316 -15.64 21.68 6.75
CA ARG A 316 -16.28 22.14 8.00
C ARG A 316 -15.40 23.10 8.77
N SER A 317 -14.12 22.79 8.98
CA SER A 317 -13.23 23.55 9.86
C SER A 317 -12.56 24.74 9.17
N ALA A 318 -12.00 24.56 7.98
CA ALA A 318 -11.32 25.62 7.23
C ALA A 318 -12.23 26.36 6.24
N GLY A 319 -13.35 25.77 5.82
CA GLY A 319 -14.26 26.33 4.84
C GLY A 319 -13.66 26.43 3.44
N ILE A 320 -12.67 25.61 3.14
CA ILE A 320 -12.06 25.48 1.82
C ILE A 320 -12.75 24.35 1.08
N LEU A 321 -13.15 24.60 -0.15
CA LEU A 321 -13.79 23.57 -1.00
C LEU A 321 -12.83 22.40 -1.23
N CYS A 322 -13.32 21.19 -0.99
CA CYS A 322 -12.54 19.95 -1.20
C CYS A 322 -13.23 19.03 -2.19
N GLU A 323 -12.47 18.52 -3.15
CA GLU A 323 -12.86 17.41 -4.00
C GLU A 323 -12.05 16.17 -3.62
N CYS A 324 -12.73 15.04 -3.43
CA CYS A 324 -12.06 13.78 -3.12
C CYS A 324 -12.32 12.77 -4.23
N ASP A 325 -11.26 12.43 -4.96
CA ASP A 325 -11.31 11.56 -6.14
C ASP A 325 -10.57 10.24 -5.95
N LEU A 326 -11.04 9.21 -6.64
CA LEU A 326 -10.24 8.03 -6.92
C LEU A 326 -9.11 8.39 -7.88
N ALA A 327 -7.87 8.00 -7.55
CA ALA A 327 -6.70 8.37 -8.34
C ALA A 327 -6.77 7.84 -9.78
N SER A 328 -7.32 6.63 -9.99
CA SER A 328 -7.57 6.05 -11.31
C SER A 328 -8.50 6.92 -12.18
N GLU A 329 -9.48 7.58 -11.58
CA GLU A 329 -10.42 8.44 -12.29
C GLU A 329 -9.85 9.84 -12.49
N PHE A 330 -9.21 10.42 -11.46
CA PHE A 330 -8.63 11.75 -11.50
C PHE A 330 -7.68 11.93 -12.69
N ARG A 331 -6.79 10.96 -12.93
CA ARG A 331 -5.79 11.04 -14.01
C ARG A 331 -6.39 11.09 -15.42
N TYR A 332 -7.59 10.52 -15.63
CA TYR A 332 -8.20 10.38 -16.96
C TYR A 332 -9.39 11.30 -17.22
N ARG A 333 -10.03 11.84 -16.18
CA ARG A 333 -11.19 12.71 -16.33
C ARG A 333 -10.89 14.15 -16.77
N HIS A 334 -9.61 14.47 -17.04
CA HIS A 334 -9.17 15.83 -17.33
C HIS A 334 -9.57 16.82 -16.20
N PRO A 335 -9.05 16.66 -14.98
CA PRO A 335 -9.46 17.45 -13.84
C PRO A 335 -9.20 18.94 -14.07
N VAL A 336 -10.11 19.77 -13.56
CA VAL A 336 -9.91 21.23 -13.55
C VAL A 336 -9.07 21.55 -12.33
N VAL A 337 -7.79 21.83 -12.56
CA VAL A 337 -6.81 22.19 -11.53
C VAL A 337 -6.19 23.52 -11.89
N ARG A 338 -6.05 24.40 -10.92
CA ARG A 338 -5.50 25.75 -11.05
C ARG A 338 -4.20 25.87 -10.30
N ASP A 339 -3.42 26.90 -10.60
CA ASP A 339 -2.14 27.20 -9.96
C ASP A 339 -2.23 27.59 -8.47
N ASN A 340 -3.42 28.00 -8.01
CA ASN A 340 -3.70 28.25 -6.59
C ASN A 340 -4.46 27.11 -5.90
N ASP A 341 -4.62 25.95 -6.54
CA ASP A 341 -5.20 24.77 -5.93
C ASP A 341 -4.13 23.96 -5.19
N LEU A 342 -4.55 23.24 -4.16
CA LEU A 342 -3.72 22.29 -3.42
C LEU A 342 -4.11 20.87 -3.81
N CYS A 343 -3.15 20.03 -4.15
CA CYS A 343 -3.39 18.60 -4.34
C CYS A 343 -2.79 17.80 -3.18
N VAL A 344 -3.64 17.13 -2.41
CA VAL A 344 -3.23 16.22 -1.32
C VAL A 344 -3.35 14.79 -1.80
N VAL A 345 -2.23 14.08 -1.93
CA VAL A 345 -2.21 12.67 -2.28
C VAL A 345 -1.92 11.81 -1.04
N ILE A 346 -2.67 10.72 -0.88
CA ILE A 346 -2.54 9.84 0.28
C ILE A 346 -2.19 8.43 -0.19
N SER A 347 -1.08 7.88 0.33
CA SER A 347 -0.64 6.52 -0.01
C SER A 347 0.19 5.93 1.14
N GLN A 348 -0.12 4.71 1.58
CA GLN A 348 0.70 4.05 2.60
C GLN A 348 2.10 3.74 2.06
N SER A 349 2.19 3.13 0.88
CA SER A 349 3.47 2.73 0.29
C SER A 349 4.23 3.86 -0.40
N GLY A 350 3.51 4.91 -0.82
CA GLY A 350 4.07 5.94 -1.70
C GLY A 350 4.48 5.45 -3.10
N GLU A 351 4.00 4.26 -3.50
CA GLU A 351 4.34 3.60 -4.77
C GLU A 351 3.08 3.17 -5.55
N THR A 352 1.89 3.62 -5.15
CA THR A 352 0.64 3.28 -5.85
C THR A 352 0.61 3.97 -7.22
N ALA A 353 0.56 3.18 -8.29
CA ALA A 353 0.71 3.67 -9.66
C ALA A 353 -0.29 4.79 -10.02
N ASP A 354 -1.58 4.56 -9.76
CA ASP A 354 -2.60 5.57 -10.05
C ASP A 354 -2.43 6.84 -9.23
N THR A 355 -2.06 6.71 -7.93
CA THR A 355 -1.83 7.88 -7.06
C THR A 355 -0.62 8.68 -7.51
N LEU A 356 0.46 8.01 -7.94
CA LEU A 356 1.65 8.66 -8.50
C LEU A 356 1.31 9.39 -9.81
N ALA A 357 0.55 8.75 -10.68
CA ALA A 357 0.13 9.39 -11.93
C ALA A 357 -0.79 10.60 -11.69
N ALA A 358 -1.69 10.51 -10.71
CA ALA A 358 -2.54 11.63 -10.31
C ALA A 358 -1.74 12.80 -9.71
N LEU A 359 -0.72 12.51 -8.90
CA LEU A 359 0.24 13.50 -8.40
C LEU A 359 0.91 14.26 -9.56
N ARG A 360 1.46 13.52 -10.51
CA ARG A 360 2.13 14.07 -11.69
C ARG A 360 1.16 14.93 -12.54
N GLU A 361 -0.08 14.47 -12.72
CA GLU A 361 -1.12 15.21 -13.44
C GLU A 361 -1.46 16.54 -12.74
N ALA A 362 -1.65 16.54 -11.41
CA ALA A 362 -1.92 17.75 -10.65
C ALA A 362 -0.75 18.74 -10.72
N LYS A 363 0.48 18.24 -10.55
CA LYS A 363 1.71 19.03 -10.63
C LYS A 363 1.93 19.64 -12.00
N ASN A 364 1.68 18.89 -13.08
CA ASN A 364 1.78 19.37 -14.45
C ASN A 364 0.74 20.48 -14.76
N ARG A 365 -0.35 20.55 -13.99
CA ARG A 365 -1.37 21.60 -14.08
C ARG A 365 -1.12 22.80 -13.18
N GLY A 366 -0.04 22.76 -12.38
CA GLY A 366 0.41 23.87 -11.56
C GLY A 366 -0.03 23.85 -10.09
N ALA A 367 -0.77 22.83 -9.63
CA ALA A 367 -1.12 22.71 -8.22
C ALA A 367 0.12 22.47 -7.35
N HIS A 368 0.15 23.08 -6.16
CA HIS A 368 1.07 22.68 -5.12
C HIS A 368 0.67 21.30 -4.57
N THR A 369 1.65 20.44 -4.35
CA THR A 369 1.38 19.03 -4.01
C THR A 369 1.88 18.68 -2.61
N VAL A 370 0.99 18.10 -1.80
CA VAL A 370 1.30 17.57 -0.46
C VAL A 370 1.03 16.07 -0.47
N SER A 371 2.00 15.27 -0.07
CA SER A 371 1.78 13.84 0.11
C SER A 371 1.72 13.43 1.59
N ILE A 372 0.79 12.53 1.90
CA ILE A 372 0.71 11.83 3.20
C ILE A 372 1.10 10.39 2.94
N VAL A 373 2.31 10.01 3.34
CA VAL A 373 2.91 8.69 3.05
C VAL A 373 3.60 8.10 4.26
N ASN A 374 3.74 6.77 4.30
CA ASN A 374 4.42 6.09 5.40
C ASN A 374 5.87 5.69 5.03
N VAL A 375 6.13 5.38 3.77
CA VAL A 375 7.45 4.93 3.35
C VAL A 375 8.32 6.13 2.98
N VAL A 376 9.39 6.30 3.75
CA VAL A 376 10.38 7.37 3.53
C VAL A 376 11.07 7.15 2.18
N GLU A 377 11.33 8.27 1.45
CA GLU A 377 11.98 8.24 0.12
C GLU A 377 11.22 7.41 -0.94
N SER A 378 9.93 7.16 -0.73
CA SER A 378 9.08 6.57 -1.78
C SER A 378 8.94 7.52 -2.98
N THR A 379 8.52 6.99 -4.12
CA THR A 379 8.43 7.79 -5.36
C THR A 379 7.47 8.98 -5.20
N ILE A 380 6.29 8.77 -4.59
CA ILE A 380 5.35 9.85 -4.30
C ILE A 380 5.98 10.89 -3.37
N ALA A 381 6.72 10.46 -2.33
CA ALA A 381 7.39 11.39 -1.41
C ALA A 381 8.43 12.27 -2.13
N ARG A 382 9.23 11.68 -3.00
CA ARG A 382 10.27 12.42 -3.72
C ARG A 382 9.73 13.39 -4.77
N GLU A 383 8.58 13.08 -5.37
CA GLU A 383 7.99 13.89 -6.44
C GLU A 383 7.02 14.97 -5.92
N SER A 384 6.57 14.89 -4.66
CA SER A 384 5.73 15.90 -4.02
C SER A 384 6.53 17.15 -3.63
N ASP A 385 5.86 18.30 -3.55
CA ASP A 385 6.49 19.53 -3.08
C ASP A 385 6.67 19.49 -1.55
N ASP A 386 5.67 18.95 -0.83
CA ASP A 386 5.70 18.75 0.62
C ASP A 386 5.33 17.31 1.00
N VAL A 387 5.89 16.80 2.10
CA VAL A 387 5.66 15.41 2.55
C VAL A 387 5.37 15.34 4.04
N ILE A 388 4.22 14.80 4.40
CA ILE A 388 3.85 14.48 5.78
C ILE A 388 3.99 12.96 5.98
N TYR A 389 5.05 12.52 6.67
CA TYR A 389 5.24 11.11 6.98
C TYR A 389 4.39 10.65 8.15
N THR A 390 3.72 9.51 8.04
CA THR A 390 2.80 8.97 9.06
C THR A 390 3.49 8.18 10.17
N MET A 391 4.78 7.88 10.08
CA MET A 391 5.60 7.20 11.09
C MET A 391 4.99 5.91 11.68
N ALA A 392 4.11 5.22 10.91
CA ALA A 392 3.43 4.01 11.37
C ALA A 392 4.33 2.76 11.39
N GLY A 393 5.56 2.87 10.90
CA GLY A 393 6.46 1.74 10.72
C GLY A 393 5.99 0.78 9.61
N PRO A 394 6.64 -0.38 9.44
CA PRO A 394 6.26 -1.33 8.39
C PRO A 394 4.87 -1.94 8.66
N GLU A 395 4.06 -2.03 7.62
CA GLU A 395 2.75 -2.68 7.62
C GLU A 395 2.76 -3.80 6.58
N ILE A 396 2.63 -5.05 7.04
CA ILE A 396 2.86 -6.28 6.26
C ILE A 396 1.55 -6.92 5.80
N ALA A 397 0.50 -6.91 6.65
CA ALA A 397 -0.81 -7.42 6.27
C ALA A 397 -1.31 -6.67 5.03
N VAL A 398 -1.89 -7.39 4.07
CA VAL A 398 -2.37 -6.80 2.82
C VAL A 398 -3.44 -5.76 3.09
N ALA A 399 -4.42 -6.08 3.93
CA ALA A 399 -5.44 -5.14 4.36
C ALA A 399 -4.85 -4.10 5.33
N THR A 400 -4.91 -2.83 4.94
CA THR A 400 -4.40 -1.70 5.72
C THR A 400 -5.19 -1.50 7.02
N THR A 401 -4.48 -1.29 8.14
CA THR A 401 -5.07 -1.04 9.46
C THR A 401 -4.42 0.15 10.18
N LYS A 402 -3.23 0.00 10.74
CA LYS A 402 -2.53 1.06 11.49
C LYS A 402 -2.16 2.26 10.61
N ALA A 403 -1.83 2.02 9.35
CA ALA A 403 -1.53 3.11 8.42
C ALA A 403 -2.75 3.99 8.17
N PHE A 404 -3.97 3.43 8.13
CA PHE A 404 -5.21 4.20 8.04
C PHE A 404 -5.36 5.17 9.22
N SER A 405 -5.18 4.69 10.46
CA SER A 405 -5.27 5.52 11.67
C SER A 405 -4.18 6.59 11.73
N ALA A 406 -2.96 6.27 11.28
CA ALA A 406 -1.86 7.22 11.16
C ALA A 406 -2.12 8.29 10.08
N GLN A 407 -2.73 7.90 8.94
CA GLN A 407 -3.14 8.84 7.90
C GLN A 407 -4.25 9.79 8.40
N LEU A 408 -5.22 9.29 9.18
CA LEU A 408 -6.21 10.15 9.83
C LEU A 408 -5.55 11.18 10.74
N ALA A 409 -4.58 10.76 11.57
CA ALA A 409 -3.84 11.68 12.45
C ALA A 409 -3.12 12.78 11.66
N ALA A 410 -2.49 12.44 10.54
CA ALA A 410 -1.85 13.42 9.65
C ALA A 410 -2.86 14.39 9.03
N VAL A 411 -4.03 13.88 8.61
CA VAL A 411 -5.14 14.70 8.07
C VAL A 411 -5.68 15.67 9.11
N TYR A 412 -5.82 15.24 10.37
CA TYR A 412 -6.26 16.14 11.46
C TYR A 412 -5.30 17.31 11.67
N LEU A 413 -3.99 17.03 11.68
CA LEU A 413 -2.97 18.07 11.80
C LEU A 413 -3.04 19.04 10.62
N LEU A 414 -3.17 18.53 9.39
CA LEU A 414 -3.32 19.38 8.20
C LEU A 414 -4.58 20.24 8.28
N ALA A 415 -5.73 19.66 8.65
CA ALA A 415 -6.99 20.39 8.78
C ALA A 415 -6.91 21.52 9.83
N LEU A 416 -6.29 21.26 10.99
CA LEU A 416 -6.09 22.29 12.02
C LEU A 416 -5.14 23.39 11.53
N ARG A 417 -4.04 23.04 10.87
CA ARG A 417 -3.10 24.02 10.30
C ARG A 417 -3.82 24.93 9.28
N LEU A 418 -4.57 24.35 8.37
CA LEU A 418 -5.36 25.11 7.38
C LEU A 418 -6.39 26.02 8.08
N SER A 419 -7.15 25.49 9.04
CA SER A 419 -8.21 26.23 9.75
C SER A 419 -7.67 27.44 10.52
N ARG A 420 -6.51 27.28 11.16
CA ARG A 420 -5.80 28.38 11.85
C ARG A 420 -5.42 29.48 10.87
N GLU A 421 -4.79 29.15 9.76
CA GLU A 421 -4.28 30.15 8.82
C GLU A 421 -5.37 30.91 8.08
N VAL A 422 -6.52 30.28 7.82
CA VAL A 422 -7.68 31.00 7.26
C VAL A 422 -8.46 31.76 8.32
N GLY A 423 -8.04 31.74 9.60
CA GLY A 423 -8.65 32.49 10.69
C GLY A 423 -9.97 31.94 11.22
N ARG A 424 -10.22 30.63 11.03
CA ARG A 424 -11.41 29.93 11.52
C ARG A 424 -11.19 29.12 12.80
N LEU A 425 -9.96 29.09 13.32
CA LEU A 425 -9.59 28.40 14.54
C LEU A 425 -8.81 29.37 15.42
N ASP A 426 -9.34 29.69 16.58
CA ASP A 426 -8.63 30.52 17.56
C ASP A 426 -7.68 29.66 18.42
N GLU A 427 -6.82 30.33 19.19
CA GLU A 427 -5.77 29.67 19.98
C GLU A 427 -6.34 28.74 21.06
N SER A 428 -7.49 29.05 21.64
CA SER A 428 -8.12 28.26 22.70
C SER A 428 -8.77 26.99 22.10
N GLU A 429 -9.39 27.11 20.95
CA GLU A 429 -9.96 26.02 20.19
C GLU A 429 -8.86 25.09 19.65
N GLU A 430 -7.77 25.65 19.08
CA GLU A 430 -6.63 24.85 18.62
C GLU A 430 -6.06 24.01 19.75
N LYS A 431 -5.85 24.61 20.93
CA LYS A 431 -5.38 23.90 22.12
C LYS A 431 -6.30 22.76 22.53
N ARG A 432 -7.62 23.00 22.54
CA ARG A 432 -8.63 21.97 22.85
C ARG A 432 -8.57 20.82 21.85
N HIS A 433 -8.43 21.12 20.57
CA HIS A 433 -8.27 20.10 19.52
C HIS A 433 -6.96 19.32 19.68
N CYS A 434 -5.86 19.98 19.95
CA CYS A 434 -4.56 19.33 20.22
C CYS A 434 -4.62 18.39 21.44
N GLU A 435 -5.25 18.83 22.54
CA GLU A 435 -5.46 17.98 23.72
C GLU A 435 -6.29 16.74 23.42
N ALA A 436 -7.33 16.86 22.61
CA ALA A 436 -8.16 15.74 22.18
C ALA A 436 -7.37 14.76 21.29
N LEU A 437 -6.56 15.25 20.34
CA LEU A 437 -5.69 14.42 19.51
C LEU A 437 -4.69 13.61 20.32
N LEU A 438 -4.06 14.24 21.33
CA LEU A 438 -3.07 13.58 22.18
C LEU A 438 -3.67 12.47 23.05
N ARG A 439 -4.99 12.48 23.30
CA ARG A 439 -5.72 11.42 24.03
C ARG A 439 -6.13 10.23 23.16
N LEU A 440 -6.15 10.39 21.84
CA LEU A 440 -6.60 9.31 20.94
C LEU A 440 -5.86 7.97 21.13
N PRO A 441 -4.52 7.95 21.31
CA PRO A 441 -3.82 6.69 21.55
C PRO A 441 -4.36 5.91 22.75
N GLU A 442 -4.59 6.57 23.88
CA GLU A 442 -5.13 5.95 25.11
C GLU A 442 -6.57 5.46 24.92
N GLN A 443 -7.38 6.23 24.19
CA GLN A 443 -8.76 5.82 23.88
C GLN A 443 -8.82 4.63 22.93
N ILE A 444 -7.88 4.52 21.99
CA ILE A 444 -7.73 3.34 21.13
C ILE A 444 -7.29 2.13 21.96
N GLU A 445 -6.36 2.29 22.92
CA GLU A 445 -5.93 1.25 23.86
C GLU A 445 -7.12 0.69 24.63
N GLN A 446 -7.99 1.56 25.16
CA GLN A 446 -9.22 1.15 25.86
C GLN A 446 -10.17 0.29 25.01
N ILE A 447 -10.30 0.59 23.71
CA ILE A 447 -11.09 -0.23 22.78
C ILE A 447 -10.44 -1.60 22.58
N LEU A 448 -9.12 -1.64 22.41
CA LEU A 448 -8.35 -2.87 22.18
C LEU A 448 -8.37 -3.80 23.38
N GLU A 449 -8.36 -3.27 24.62
CA GLU A 449 -8.48 -4.06 25.85
C GLU A 449 -9.83 -4.79 25.96
N ASN A 450 -10.86 -4.29 25.29
CA ASN A 450 -12.21 -4.84 25.31
C ASN A 450 -12.59 -5.59 24.02
N GLU A 451 -11.63 -6.10 23.27
CA GLU A 451 -11.84 -6.70 21.94
C GLU A 451 -12.78 -7.91 21.92
N GLU A 452 -12.94 -8.62 23.05
CA GLU A 452 -13.87 -9.74 23.18
C GLU A 452 -15.34 -9.34 22.92
N LEU A 453 -15.69 -8.07 23.15
CA LEU A 453 -17.04 -7.54 22.91
C LEU A 453 -17.44 -7.57 21.42
N PHE A 454 -16.48 -7.65 20.52
CA PHE A 454 -16.73 -7.63 19.07
C PHE A 454 -16.97 -9.03 18.48
N LYS A 455 -16.55 -10.09 19.17
CA LYS A 455 -16.68 -11.48 18.69
C LYS A 455 -18.13 -11.93 18.43
N PRO A 456 -19.13 -11.61 19.26
CA PRO A 456 -20.52 -12.02 18.96
C PRO A 456 -21.06 -11.44 17.67
N VAL A 457 -20.71 -10.20 17.34
CA VAL A 457 -21.08 -9.56 16.04
C VAL A 457 -20.35 -10.24 14.89
N ALA A 458 -19.06 -10.51 15.06
CA ALA A 458 -18.24 -11.18 14.06
C ALA A 458 -18.74 -12.61 13.78
N GLU A 459 -19.12 -13.37 14.81
CA GLU A 459 -19.72 -14.70 14.65
C GLU A 459 -21.05 -14.64 13.89
N ARG A 460 -21.89 -13.66 14.15
CA ARG A 460 -23.13 -13.45 13.39
C ARG A 460 -22.83 -13.11 11.94
N PHE A 461 -21.86 -12.23 11.70
CA PHE A 461 -21.47 -11.78 10.36
C PHE A 461 -20.83 -12.90 9.54
N SER A 462 -20.07 -13.80 10.17
CA SER A 462 -19.40 -14.92 9.47
C SER A 462 -20.35 -15.84 8.71
N LYS A 463 -21.63 -15.88 9.14
CA LYS A 463 -22.69 -16.71 8.57
C LYS A 463 -23.47 -15.99 7.46
N ALA A 464 -23.23 -14.69 7.26
CA ALA A 464 -23.95 -13.88 6.27
C ALA A 464 -23.32 -13.99 4.87
N SER A 465 -24.15 -13.83 3.84
CA SER A 465 -23.71 -13.70 2.45
C SER A 465 -23.49 -12.25 2.05
N SER A 466 -24.22 -11.31 2.68
CA SER A 466 -24.11 -9.88 2.45
C SER A 466 -24.34 -9.10 3.74
N ILE A 467 -23.70 -7.94 3.87
CA ILE A 467 -23.78 -7.05 5.04
C ILE A 467 -23.81 -5.62 4.55
N PHE A 468 -24.71 -4.81 5.14
CA PHE A 468 -24.80 -3.38 4.86
C PHE A 468 -24.17 -2.57 5.98
N PHE A 469 -23.40 -1.55 5.61
CA PHE A 469 -22.88 -0.54 6.52
C PHE A 469 -23.59 0.77 6.27
N ILE A 470 -24.01 1.45 7.32
CA ILE A 470 -24.71 2.73 7.20
C ILE A 470 -24.16 3.76 8.18
N GLY A 471 -24.08 5.00 7.75
CA GLY A 471 -23.66 6.14 8.57
C GLY A 471 -24.01 7.47 7.88
N ARG A 472 -23.77 8.59 8.57
CA ARG A 472 -23.95 9.93 8.02
C ARG A 472 -22.72 10.80 8.29
N GLY A 473 -22.37 11.67 7.34
CA GLY A 473 -21.21 12.54 7.48
C GLY A 473 -19.93 11.73 7.71
N LEU A 474 -19.18 12.03 8.78
CA LEU A 474 -17.95 11.31 9.14
C LEU A 474 -18.20 9.82 9.42
N ASP A 475 -19.34 9.45 9.98
CA ASP A 475 -19.72 8.05 10.20
C ASP A 475 -19.91 7.28 8.88
N TYR A 476 -20.36 7.96 7.81
CA TYR A 476 -20.44 7.36 6.49
C TYR A 476 -19.03 7.08 5.91
N SER A 477 -18.11 8.03 6.03
CA SER A 477 -16.75 7.84 5.52
C SER A 477 -16.05 6.64 6.19
N ILE A 478 -16.30 6.42 7.48
CA ILE A 478 -15.77 5.26 8.22
C ILE A 478 -16.52 3.97 7.91
N SER A 479 -17.81 4.04 7.62
CA SER A 479 -18.59 2.89 7.15
C SER A 479 -18.05 2.34 5.83
N LEU A 480 -17.57 3.19 4.92
CA LEU A 480 -16.88 2.78 3.69
C LEU A 480 -15.65 1.91 4.01
N GLU A 481 -14.82 2.34 4.97
CA GLU A 481 -13.61 1.59 5.38
C GLU A 481 -13.97 0.26 6.06
N GLY A 482 -14.95 0.25 6.98
CA GLY A 482 -15.41 -0.98 7.63
C GLY A 482 -15.93 -2.01 6.62
N SER A 483 -16.71 -1.56 5.65
CA SER A 483 -17.18 -2.40 4.54
C SER A 483 -16.02 -2.93 3.70
N LEU A 484 -15.03 -2.09 3.37
CA LEU A 484 -13.87 -2.51 2.59
C LEU A 484 -13.07 -3.58 3.36
N LYS A 485 -12.74 -3.35 4.64
CA LYS A 485 -12.00 -4.33 5.44
C LYS A 485 -12.71 -5.68 5.50
N LEU A 486 -14.02 -5.66 5.71
CA LEU A 486 -14.79 -6.90 5.79
C LEU A 486 -14.73 -7.68 4.46
N LYS A 487 -14.98 -7.03 3.31
CA LYS A 487 -14.97 -7.71 2.01
C LYS A 487 -13.60 -8.22 1.60
N GLU A 488 -12.53 -7.48 1.90
CA GLU A 488 -11.17 -7.83 1.55
C GLU A 488 -10.72 -9.16 2.18
N ILE A 489 -10.99 -9.36 3.47
CA ILE A 489 -10.42 -10.46 4.22
C ILE A 489 -11.39 -11.61 4.51
N SER A 490 -12.71 -11.36 4.50
CA SER A 490 -13.72 -12.40 4.76
C SER A 490 -14.42 -12.90 3.48
N TYR A 491 -14.29 -12.15 2.38
CA TYR A 491 -14.97 -12.41 1.09
C TYR A 491 -16.51 -12.33 1.16
N ILE A 492 -17.05 -11.73 2.22
CA ILE A 492 -18.48 -11.44 2.34
C ILE A 492 -18.76 -10.18 1.49
N LYS A 493 -19.82 -10.24 0.67
CA LYS A 493 -20.27 -9.03 -0.04
C LYS A 493 -20.73 -7.99 0.98
N SER A 494 -20.06 -6.86 1.06
CA SER A 494 -20.45 -5.76 1.93
C SER A 494 -20.44 -4.45 1.18
N GLU A 495 -21.40 -3.59 1.52
CA GLU A 495 -21.57 -2.28 0.91
C GLU A 495 -21.86 -1.24 1.99
N ALA A 496 -21.32 -0.04 1.81
CA ALA A 496 -21.58 1.08 2.72
C ALA A 496 -22.38 2.16 2.01
N TYR A 497 -23.37 2.68 2.71
CA TYR A 497 -24.26 3.71 2.19
C TYR A 497 -24.36 4.89 3.15
N ALA A 498 -24.45 6.09 2.62
CA ALA A 498 -24.99 7.20 3.36
C ALA A 498 -26.42 6.82 3.80
N ALA A 499 -26.66 6.79 5.12
CA ALA A 499 -27.88 6.16 5.67
C ALA A 499 -29.19 6.71 5.09
N GLY A 500 -29.21 8.00 4.71
CA GLY A 500 -30.35 8.60 4.04
C GLY A 500 -30.61 8.11 2.62
N GLU A 501 -29.56 7.64 1.94
CA GLU A 501 -29.61 7.17 0.55
C GLU A 501 -30.25 5.78 0.41
N LEU A 502 -30.30 4.99 1.49
CA LEU A 502 -30.95 3.67 1.46
C LEU A 502 -32.36 3.69 0.86
N LYS A 503 -33.15 4.74 1.12
CA LYS A 503 -34.52 4.89 0.65
C LYS A 503 -34.64 4.97 -0.86
N HIS A 504 -33.58 5.37 -1.53
CA HIS A 504 -33.57 5.64 -2.98
C HIS A 504 -33.24 4.40 -3.82
N GLY A 505 -33.45 3.20 -3.25
CA GLY A 505 -33.32 1.92 -3.96
C GLY A 505 -32.86 0.78 -3.06
N THR A 506 -31.72 0.92 -2.42
CA THR A 506 -31.00 -0.14 -1.71
C THR A 506 -31.80 -0.79 -0.58
N ILE A 507 -32.72 -0.06 0.05
CA ILE A 507 -33.58 -0.58 1.12
C ILE A 507 -34.44 -1.79 0.66
N SER A 508 -34.65 -1.94 -0.64
CA SER A 508 -35.34 -3.10 -1.24
C SER A 508 -34.62 -4.42 -1.00
N LEU A 509 -33.33 -4.38 -0.67
CA LEU A 509 -32.50 -5.56 -0.37
C LEU A 509 -32.55 -5.97 1.10
N ILE A 510 -33.24 -5.21 1.95
CA ILE A 510 -33.36 -5.51 3.38
C ILE A 510 -34.51 -6.48 3.59
N GLU A 511 -34.15 -7.69 4.01
CA GLU A 511 -35.05 -8.78 4.35
C GLU A 511 -34.91 -9.14 5.84
N PRO A 512 -35.86 -9.91 6.42
CA PRO A 512 -35.73 -10.38 7.81
C PRO A 512 -34.41 -11.11 8.06
N GLY A 513 -33.65 -10.61 9.04
CA GLY A 513 -32.33 -11.14 9.41
C GLY A 513 -31.15 -10.59 8.61
N THR A 514 -31.35 -9.72 7.62
CA THR A 514 -30.26 -9.03 6.89
C THR A 514 -29.39 -8.26 7.88
N PRO A 515 -28.06 -8.54 7.95
CA PRO A 515 -27.18 -7.81 8.85
C PRO A 515 -26.91 -6.39 8.36
N VAL A 516 -27.10 -5.43 9.26
CA VAL A 516 -26.77 -4.02 9.06
C VAL A 516 -25.87 -3.56 10.20
N PHE A 517 -24.72 -2.99 9.86
CA PHE A 517 -23.84 -2.31 10.80
C PHE A 517 -24.05 -0.81 10.69
N ALA A 518 -24.55 -0.19 11.75
CA ALA A 518 -24.84 1.25 11.80
C ALA A 518 -23.79 1.98 12.64
N VAL A 519 -23.13 2.98 12.07
CA VAL A 519 -22.26 3.90 12.80
C VAL A 519 -23.05 5.16 13.12
N ALA A 520 -23.20 5.49 14.39
CA ALA A 520 -24.05 6.58 14.89
C ALA A 520 -23.34 7.31 16.06
N THR A 521 -22.22 8.00 15.75
CA THR A 521 -21.38 8.67 16.74
C THR A 521 -21.34 10.19 16.56
N GLN A 522 -21.95 10.72 15.48
CA GLN A 522 -22.00 12.17 15.25
C GLN A 522 -23.21 12.79 15.95
N PRO A 523 -23.04 13.63 16.97
CA PRO A 523 -24.15 14.16 17.78
C PRO A 523 -25.19 14.90 16.95
N ASP A 524 -24.76 15.75 16.02
CA ASP A 524 -25.63 16.56 15.15
C ASP A 524 -26.49 15.72 14.19
N LEU A 525 -26.06 14.47 13.91
CA LEU A 525 -26.67 13.56 12.94
C LEU A 525 -27.31 12.33 13.60
N PHE A 526 -27.17 12.18 14.92
CA PHE A 526 -27.59 10.99 15.66
C PHE A 526 -29.06 10.65 15.43
N GLU A 527 -29.97 11.60 15.65
CA GLU A 527 -31.41 11.40 15.48
C GLU A 527 -31.79 11.02 14.03
N LYS A 528 -31.06 11.56 13.05
CA LYS A 528 -31.29 11.23 11.65
C LYS A 528 -30.82 9.82 11.31
N THR A 529 -29.66 9.41 11.87
CA THR A 529 -29.15 8.05 11.73
C THR A 529 -30.05 7.05 12.44
N LEU A 530 -30.53 7.39 13.64
CA LEU A 530 -31.50 6.59 14.40
C LEU A 530 -32.79 6.36 13.60
N GLY A 531 -33.31 7.39 12.91
CA GLY A 531 -34.44 7.24 12.00
C GLY A 531 -34.19 6.18 10.92
N ASN A 532 -32.99 6.17 10.31
CA ASN A 532 -32.64 5.16 9.30
C ASN A 532 -32.45 3.76 9.91
N ILE A 533 -31.91 3.66 11.12
CA ILE A 533 -31.83 2.39 11.84
C ILE A 533 -33.24 1.81 12.05
N ARG A 534 -34.17 2.62 12.52
CA ARG A 534 -35.58 2.19 12.69
C ARG A 534 -36.22 1.73 11.37
N GLU A 535 -35.90 2.37 10.26
CA GLU A 535 -36.39 1.99 8.93
C GLU A 535 -35.94 0.60 8.50
N VAL A 536 -34.66 0.24 8.69
CA VAL A 536 -34.16 -1.11 8.37
C VAL A 536 -34.67 -2.15 9.39
N LYS A 537 -34.76 -1.79 10.68
CA LYS A 537 -35.33 -2.64 11.73
C LYS A 537 -36.81 -2.98 11.45
N SER A 538 -37.61 -2.01 10.97
CA SER A 538 -39.02 -2.25 10.63
C SER A 538 -39.20 -3.26 9.49
N ARG A 539 -38.15 -3.57 8.73
CA ARG A 539 -38.11 -4.60 7.69
C ARG A 539 -37.45 -5.90 8.16
N GLY A 540 -37.16 -6.00 9.47
CA GLY A 540 -36.62 -7.19 10.08
C GLY A 540 -35.09 -7.33 10.02
N ALA A 541 -34.37 -6.27 9.66
CA ALA A 541 -32.89 -6.29 9.71
C ALA A 541 -32.38 -6.63 11.11
N TYR A 542 -31.29 -7.38 11.18
CA TYR A 542 -30.44 -7.48 12.36
C TYR A 542 -29.47 -6.31 12.38
N VAL A 543 -29.54 -5.47 13.40
CA VAL A 543 -28.71 -4.24 13.48
C VAL A 543 -27.71 -4.34 14.63
N ALA A 544 -26.41 -4.25 14.28
CA ALA A 544 -25.36 -3.90 15.21
C ALA A 544 -25.08 -2.39 15.09
N ALA A 545 -25.11 -1.66 16.20
CA ALA A 545 -24.89 -0.22 16.21
C ALA A 545 -23.61 0.14 16.97
N LEU A 546 -22.74 0.94 16.35
CA LEU A 546 -21.59 1.57 16.98
C LEU A 546 -21.99 2.98 17.43
N VAL A 547 -21.89 3.26 18.71
CA VAL A 547 -22.34 4.50 19.35
C VAL A 547 -21.30 5.00 20.35
N GLY A 548 -21.37 6.28 20.72
CA GLY A 548 -20.58 6.82 21.82
C GLY A 548 -20.99 6.20 23.17
N GLU A 549 -20.06 6.16 24.12
CA GLU A 549 -20.27 5.59 25.47
C GLU A 549 -21.44 6.25 26.21
N ASP A 550 -21.72 7.51 25.92
CA ASP A 550 -22.81 8.29 26.54
C ASP A 550 -24.22 7.89 26.03
N CYS A 551 -24.32 7.03 25.02
CA CYS A 551 -25.61 6.55 24.51
C CYS A 551 -26.19 5.48 25.42
N GLU A 552 -27.10 5.86 26.33
CA GLU A 552 -27.71 4.95 27.31
C GLU A 552 -28.73 3.99 26.71
N ASN A 553 -29.50 4.44 25.72
CA ASN A 553 -30.65 3.72 25.16
C ASN A 553 -30.37 2.98 23.85
N ALA A 554 -29.11 2.67 23.57
CA ALA A 554 -28.70 2.01 22.31
C ALA A 554 -29.40 0.64 22.08
N GLY A 555 -29.72 -0.10 23.14
CA GLY A 555 -30.46 -1.37 23.06
C GLY A 555 -31.93 -1.24 22.61
N GLU A 556 -32.52 -0.05 22.64
CA GLU A 556 -33.89 0.17 22.18
C GLU A 556 -34.03 0.15 20.65
N PHE A 557 -32.95 0.47 19.94
CA PHE A 557 -32.96 0.57 18.48
C PHE A 557 -32.00 -0.38 17.75
N SER A 558 -31.16 -1.12 18.47
CA SER A 558 -30.23 -2.11 17.90
C SER A 558 -30.37 -3.48 18.57
N ASP A 559 -29.96 -4.54 17.89
CA ASP A 559 -29.89 -5.89 18.46
C ASP A 559 -28.61 -6.07 19.28
N VAL A 560 -27.54 -5.38 18.88
CA VAL A 560 -26.27 -5.27 19.60
C VAL A 560 -25.78 -3.83 19.55
N ALA A 561 -25.42 -3.27 20.70
CA ALA A 561 -24.79 -1.97 20.81
C ALA A 561 -23.32 -2.12 21.18
N ILE A 562 -22.45 -1.51 20.39
CA ILE A 562 -21.01 -1.39 20.63
C ILE A 562 -20.74 0.04 21.05
N LYS A 563 -20.19 0.22 22.23
CA LYS A 563 -19.86 1.54 22.77
C LYS A 563 -18.36 1.83 22.62
N VAL A 564 -18.03 3.04 22.19
CA VAL A 564 -16.65 3.54 22.10
C VAL A 564 -16.48 4.79 22.94
N PRO A 565 -15.27 5.06 23.47
CA PRO A 565 -14.99 6.28 24.23
C PRO A 565 -15.40 7.54 23.46
N SER A 566 -15.84 8.56 24.16
CA SER A 566 -16.22 9.85 23.59
C SER A 566 -15.01 10.78 23.41
N THR A 567 -14.94 11.42 22.25
CA THR A 567 -13.96 12.49 21.93
C THR A 567 -14.66 13.59 21.15
N LEU A 568 -13.92 14.58 20.63
CA LEU A 568 -14.50 15.57 19.73
C LEU A 568 -15.08 14.88 18.49
N PRO A 569 -16.24 15.29 17.98
CA PRO A 569 -16.91 14.64 16.85
C PRO A 569 -16.02 14.46 15.62
N GLU A 570 -15.10 15.41 15.40
CA GLU A 570 -14.12 15.40 14.31
C GLU A 570 -13.16 14.22 14.40
N TYR A 571 -12.90 13.68 15.58
CA TYR A 571 -11.92 12.61 15.83
C TYR A 571 -12.55 11.24 16.11
N MET A 572 -13.88 11.15 16.19
CA MET A 572 -14.60 9.88 16.29
C MET A 572 -14.21 8.88 15.21
N PRO A 573 -13.87 9.28 13.95
CA PRO A 573 -13.38 8.34 12.94
C PRO A 573 -12.23 7.45 13.40
N SER A 574 -11.26 7.99 14.17
CA SER A 574 -10.12 7.22 14.69
C SER A 574 -10.51 6.16 15.72
N LEU A 575 -11.56 6.41 16.49
CA LEU A 575 -12.08 5.45 17.46
C LEU A 575 -13.02 4.43 16.80
N ASN A 576 -13.86 4.87 15.85
CA ASN A 576 -14.82 4.05 15.17
C ASN A 576 -14.19 2.98 14.27
N VAL A 577 -13.04 3.27 13.64
CA VAL A 577 -12.39 2.33 12.72
C VAL A 577 -11.87 1.08 13.43
N VAL A 578 -11.46 1.19 14.70
CA VAL A 578 -10.87 0.07 15.46
C VAL A 578 -11.84 -1.10 15.66
N PRO A 579 -13.07 -0.90 16.18
CA PRO A 579 -14.10 -1.95 16.23
C PRO A 579 -14.41 -2.55 14.85
N LEU A 580 -14.47 -1.72 13.80
CA LEU A 580 -14.76 -2.19 12.44
C LEU A 580 -13.66 -3.13 11.93
N GLN A 581 -12.40 -2.80 12.17
CA GLN A 581 -11.25 -3.65 11.82
C GLN A 581 -11.25 -4.96 12.62
N LEU A 582 -11.54 -4.90 13.93
CA LEU A 582 -11.60 -6.08 14.79
C LEU A 582 -12.75 -7.02 14.39
N ILE A 583 -13.94 -6.48 14.11
CA ILE A 583 -15.08 -7.27 13.62
C ILE A 583 -14.74 -7.93 12.29
N ALA A 584 -14.14 -7.19 11.34
CA ALA A 584 -13.70 -7.76 10.08
C ALA A 584 -12.68 -8.89 10.28
N TYR A 585 -11.67 -8.67 11.14
CA TYR A 585 -10.65 -9.65 11.50
C TYR A 585 -11.27 -10.92 12.09
N PHE A 586 -12.09 -10.81 13.16
CA PHE A 586 -12.71 -11.96 13.80
C PHE A 586 -13.68 -12.70 12.86
N THR A 587 -14.44 -11.97 12.03
CA THR A 587 -15.30 -12.54 11.00
C THR A 587 -14.50 -13.41 10.00
N ALA A 588 -13.36 -12.92 9.55
CA ALA A 588 -12.50 -13.63 8.61
C ALA A 588 -11.83 -14.86 9.25
N VAL A 589 -11.38 -14.74 10.51
CA VAL A 589 -10.81 -15.86 11.28
C VAL A 589 -11.84 -16.96 11.49
N GLU A 590 -13.09 -16.60 11.85
CA GLU A 590 -14.18 -17.55 12.04
C GLU A 590 -14.52 -18.30 10.73
N ARG A 591 -14.36 -17.64 9.59
CA ARG A 591 -14.52 -18.25 8.26
C ARG A 591 -13.31 -19.06 7.79
N GLY A 592 -12.22 -19.12 8.57
CA GLY A 592 -10.98 -19.79 8.19
C GLY A 592 -10.22 -19.11 7.04
N CYS A 593 -10.42 -17.81 6.85
CA CYS A 593 -9.73 -17.03 5.81
C CYS A 593 -8.31 -16.63 6.23
N ASP A 594 -7.40 -16.50 5.26
CA ASP A 594 -6.07 -15.93 5.48
C ASP A 594 -6.19 -14.39 5.56
N VAL A 595 -6.12 -13.83 6.76
CA VAL A 595 -6.30 -12.40 7.01
C VAL A 595 -5.08 -11.56 6.63
N ASP A 596 -3.88 -12.17 6.60
CA ASP A 596 -2.65 -11.48 6.25
C ASP A 596 -2.45 -11.40 4.73
N LYS A 597 -2.88 -12.45 4.01
CA LYS A 597 -2.72 -12.60 2.56
C LYS A 597 -4.03 -13.04 1.91
N PRO A 598 -5.05 -12.15 1.91
CA PRO A 598 -6.34 -12.48 1.30
C PRO A 598 -6.18 -12.68 -0.21
N ARG A 599 -6.95 -13.64 -0.76
CA ARG A 599 -6.89 -13.99 -2.18
C ARG A 599 -7.13 -12.79 -3.09
N ASN A 600 -6.44 -12.75 -4.23
CA ASN A 600 -6.60 -11.74 -5.28
C ASN A 600 -6.32 -10.30 -4.84
N LEU A 601 -5.55 -10.10 -3.76
CA LEU A 601 -5.14 -8.78 -3.29
C LEU A 601 -3.63 -8.72 -3.10
N ALA A 602 -3.06 -7.55 -3.33
CA ALA A 602 -1.67 -7.23 -3.05
C ALA A 602 -1.59 -5.98 -2.17
N LYS A 603 -0.56 -5.89 -1.31
CA LYS A 603 -0.40 -4.78 -0.34
C LYS A 603 -0.31 -3.42 -1.02
N SER A 604 0.31 -3.33 -2.18
CA SER A 604 0.44 -2.09 -2.94
C SER A 604 0.34 -2.40 -4.44
N VAL A 605 -0.44 -1.61 -5.18
CA VAL A 605 -0.65 -1.76 -6.62
C VAL A 605 0.26 -0.75 -7.33
N THR A 606 1.37 -1.24 -7.92
CA THR A 606 2.38 -0.42 -8.62
C THR A 606 2.33 -0.58 -10.13
N VAL A 607 1.30 -1.20 -10.64
CA VAL A 607 1.02 -1.34 -12.07
C VAL A 607 -0.42 -0.95 -12.31
N GLU A 608 -0.67 -0.49 -13.51
CA GLU A 608 -2.00 -0.14 -14.00
C GLU A 608 -2.73 -1.37 -14.54
#